data_e7c28769b44e1584e9d3fcee1961a6d6
#
_entry.id   e7c28769b44e1584e9d3fcee1961a6d6
#
_cell.length_a   1.000
_cell.length_b   1.000
_cell.length_c   1.000
_cell.angle_alpha   90.00
_cell.angle_beta   90.00
_cell.angle_gamma   90.00
#
_symmetry.space_group_name_H-M   'P 1'
#
loop_
_entity.id
_entity.type
_entity.pdbx_description
1 polymer ?
#
loop_
_entity_poly.entity_id
_entity_poly.type
_entity_poly.pdbx_seq_one_letter_code
_entity_poly.pdbx_strand_id
1 'polypeptide(L)'
;RLQAECGFDLSALYVHHSLQAEADDWLVFCESYCASLNVPFRFEYVQVARSGKGLEAAARQARYQAYERSGAEVIALAHHQNDQSETFMLAALRGGGLRALAAMPQWRTFGENQQIWRPLLTVSRDELQRYADEQGLSYIEDPSNADNSLLRNWLRNEALPLWRDRVPQLDQQLSAGIQLLQQQLAVLDEVAEADAAWLEEAGYFDCGRWRTLSPAKQKQQLYHLARRKHLGVPSAVSVADFQRVLQHISPGTQAEWQLPAGKIYAYQNRLFALREDWLADCFWLNPQKMTGEDACLKETVATGSIKLCWHKLGLREDVLEQKPVIRAVTTDDIIELTAGHKKVRKLLQECKIPPFARPHWPVIVDVNNRCIAVANIWVSPSHACLGGWLPVFEQFNLFILEPK
;
A
#
# COMPACT_ATOMS: atom_id res chain seq x y z
N ARG A 1 -24.55 0.04 25.49
CA ARG A 1 -24.19 0.20 26.91
C ARG A 1 -22.82 0.91 27.04
N LEU A 2 -21.76 0.35 26.52
CA LEU A 2 -20.40 0.92 26.63
C LEU A 2 -20.27 2.35 26.09
N GLN A 3 -21.01 2.72 25.06
CA GLN A 3 -21.02 4.10 24.54
C GLN A 3 -21.35 5.13 25.61
N ALA A 4 -22.38 4.87 26.43
CA ALA A 4 -22.78 5.76 27.51
C ALA A 4 -21.77 5.83 28.66
N GLU A 5 -20.99 4.77 28.86
CA GLU A 5 -19.98 4.65 29.94
C GLU A 5 -18.63 5.23 29.52
N CYS A 6 -18.24 5.06 28.24
CA CYS A 6 -16.89 5.37 27.75
C CYS A 6 -16.83 6.63 26.89
N GLY A 7 -17.98 7.20 26.45
CA GLY A 7 -18.07 8.49 25.79
C GLY A 7 -17.50 8.51 24.36
N PHE A 8 -17.59 7.40 23.60
CA PHE A 8 -17.18 7.35 22.20
C PHE A 8 -18.38 7.51 21.24
N ASP A 9 -18.12 7.99 20.04
CA ASP A 9 -19.11 8.04 18.98
C ASP A 9 -19.23 6.68 18.29
N LEU A 10 -20.44 6.12 18.26
CA LEU A 10 -20.75 4.85 17.61
C LEU A 10 -21.64 5.06 16.41
N SER A 11 -21.28 4.46 15.27
CA SER A 11 -22.16 4.35 14.11
C SER A 11 -22.05 2.96 13.50
N ALA A 12 -23.09 2.53 12.79
CA ALA A 12 -23.08 1.25 12.07
C ALA A 12 -22.97 1.51 10.57
N LEU A 13 -22.20 0.67 9.88
CA LEU A 13 -22.04 0.70 8.42
C LEU A 13 -22.43 -0.67 7.84
N TYR A 14 -23.45 -0.70 6.98
CA TYR A 14 -23.82 -1.85 6.18
C TYR A 14 -23.22 -1.73 4.77
N VAL A 15 -22.46 -2.74 4.33
CA VAL A 15 -21.88 -2.77 2.98
C VAL A 15 -22.68 -3.74 2.12
N HIS A 16 -23.43 -3.19 1.19
CA HIS A 16 -24.31 -3.94 0.30
C HIS A 16 -23.56 -4.38 -0.95
N HIS A 17 -23.33 -5.68 -1.09
CA HIS A 17 -22.56 -6.24 -2.20
C HIS A 17 -23.39 -6.54 -3.46
N SER A 18 -24.72 -6.48 -3.39
CA SER A 18 -25.67 -6.82 -4.47
C SER A 18 -25.44 -8.22 -5.07
N LEU A 19 -25.04 -9.17 -4.23
CA LEU A 19 -24.74 -10.54 -4.65
C LEU A 19 -25.86 -11.53 -4.32
N GLN A 20 -26.74 -11.20 -3.38
CA GLN A 20 -27.82 -12.04 -2.87
C GLN A 20 -29.14 -11.30 -2.98
N ALA A 21 -30.22 -12.04 -3.22
CA ALA A 21 -31.56 -11.47 -3.36
C ALA A 21 -32.06 -10.86 -2.04
N GLU A 22 -31.66 -11.45 -0.92
CA GLU A 22 -32.09 -11.08 0.43
C GLU A 22 -31.30 -9.88 1.01
N ALA A 23 -30.31 -9.35 0.29
CA ALA A 23 -29.43 -8.30 0.80
C ALA A 23 -30.17 -6.98 1.10
N ASP A 24 -31.26 -6.71 0.38
CA ASP A 24 -32.12 -5.54 0.64
C ASP A 24 -32.95 -5.74 1.94
N ASP A 25 -33.44 -6.95 2.21
CA ASP A 25 -34.14 -7.27 3.45
C ASP A 25 -33.20 -7.16 4.65
N TRP A 26 -31.95 -7.56 4.49
CA TRP A 26 -30.92 -7.41 5.53
C TRP A 26 -30.58 -5.95 5.81
N LEU A 27 -30.58 -5.11 4.76
CA LEU A 27 -30.39 -3.67 4.92
C LEU A 27 -31.51 -3.08 5.80
N VAL A 28 -32.78 -3.39 5.48
CA VAL A 28 -33.95 -2.92 6.26
C VAL A 28 -33.90 -3.40 7.71
N PHE A 29 -33.52 -4.66 7.93
CA PHE A 29 -33.34 -5.22 9.26
C PHE A 29 -32.27 -4.45 10.05
N CYS A 30 -31.09 -4.24 9.47
CA CYS A 30 -30.00 -3.52 10.15
C CYS A 30 -30.37 -2.08 10.45
N GLU A 31 -31.04 -1.38 9.54
CA GLU A 31 -31.52 -0.01 9.75
C GLU A 31 -32.51 0.06 10.92
N SER A 32 -33.51 -0.81 10.90
CA SER A 32 -34.55 -0.88 11.95
C SER A 32 -33.95 -1.20 13.33
N TYR A 33 -32.98 -2.15 13.35
CA TYR A 33 -32.30 -2.52 14.57
C TYR A 33 -31.44 -1.38 15.14
N CYS A 34 -30.68 -0.70 14.30
CA CYS A 34 -29.89 0.48 14.70
C CYS A 34 -30.77 1.61 15.21
N ALA A 35 -31.92 1.86 14.55
CA ALA A 35 -32.90 2.85 14.99
C ALA A 35 -33.45 2.54 16.40
N SER A 36 -33.74 1.26 16.71
CA SER A 36 -34.22 0.83 18.03
C SER A 36 -33.18 1.06 19.15
N LEU A 37 -31.90 1.12 18.79
CA LEU A 37 -30.78 1.36 19.72
C LEU A 37 -30.31 2.83 19.72
N ASN A 38 -30.91 3.71 18.92
CA ASN A 38 -30.48 5.09 18.69
C ASN A 38 -29.03 5.17 18.18
N VAL A 39 -28.57 4.20 17.34
CA VAL A 39 -27.25 4.18 16.73
C VAL A 39 -27.35 4.74 15.32
N PRO A 40 -26.58 5.78 14.95
CA PRO A 40 -26.51 6.26 13.58
C PRO A 40 -26.15 5.14 12.61
N PHE A 41 -26.92 5.01 11.52
CA PHE A 41 -26.77 3.96 10.53
C PHE A 41 -26.41 4.56 9.17
N ARG A 42 -25.46 3.93 8.48
CA ARG A 42 -25.09 4.24 7.09
C ARG A 42 -25.05 2.96 6.29
N PHE A 43 -25.30 3.06 5.01
CA PHE A 43 -25.11 1.94 4.08
C PHE A 43 -24.38 2.41 2.83
N GLU A 44 -23.68 1.47 2.18
CA GLU A 44 -22.95 1.73 0.96
C GLU A 44 -23.10 0.56 -0.01
N TYR A 45 -23.60 0.86 -1.22
CA TYR A 45 -23.61 -0.10 -2.31
C TYR A 45 -22.23 -0.19 -2.95
N VAL A 46 -21.68 -1.40 -3.05
CA VAL A 46 -20.37 -1.61 -3.66
C VAL A 46 -20.48 -2.51 -4.89
N GLN A 47 -19.72 -2.16 -5.93
CA GLN A 47 -19.61 -2.99 -7.11
C GLN A 47 -18.50 -4.02 -6.90
N VAL A 48 -18.84 -5.31 -6.99
CA VAL A 48 -17.88 -6.40 -6.91
C VAL A 48 -17.36 -6.71 -8.31
N ALA A 49 -16.22 -6.16 -8.69
CA ALA A 49 -15.60 -6.47 -9.96
C ALA A 49 -15.10 -7.93 -9.96
N ARG A 50 -15.55 -8.74 -10.92
CA ARG A 50 -15.04 -10.11 -11.13
C ARG A 50 -13.59 -10.04 -11.63
N SER A 51 -12.65 -9.99 -10.70
CA SER A 51 -11.22 -10.16 -11.00
C SER A 51 -10.84 -11.63 -10.87
N GLY A 52 -9.78 -12.07 -11.56
CA GLY A 52 -9.30 -13.46 -11.53
C GLY A 52 -8.89 -14.01 -10.13
N LYS A 53 -9.11 -13.23 -9.06
CA LYS A 53 -8.85 -13.61 -7.65
C LYS A 53 -10.04 -14.28 -6.94
N GLY A 54 -11.17 -14.49 -7.63
CA GLY A 54 -12.40 -15.04 -7.06
C GLY A 54 -13.35 -13.99 -6.47
N LEU A 55 -14.64 -14.34 -6.42
CA LEU A 55 -15.72 -13.44 -5.99
C LEU A 55 -15.58 -13.01 -4.53
N GLU A 56 -15.22 -13.93 -3.64
CA GLU A 56 -15.03 -13.66 -2.20
C GLU A 56 -13.92 -12.62 -1.95
N ALA A 57 -12.77 -12.76 -2.65
CA ALA A 57 -11.67 -11.82 -2.52
C ALA A 57 -12.03 -10.42 -3.05
N ALA A 58 -12.80 -10.36 -4.16
CA ALA A 58 -13.29 -9.11 -4.73
C ALA A 58 -14.30 -8.42 -3.81
N ALA A 59 -15.26 -9.17 -3.25
CA ALA A 59 -16.23 -8.66 -2.29
C ALA A 59 -15.54 -8.16 -1.01
N ARG A 60 -14.53 -8.90 -0.52
CA ARG A 60 -13.72 -8.46 0.62
C ARG A 60 -12.98 -7.15 0.30
N GLN A 61 -12.37 -7.01 -0.86
CA GLN A 61 -11.69 -5.78 -1.26
C GLN A 61 -12.65 -4.59 -1.31
N ALA A 62 -13.82 -4.75 -1.94
CA ALA A 62 -14.85 -3.72 -2.00
C ALA A 62 -15.32 -3.28 -0.61
N ARG A 63 -15.50 -4.23 0.31
CA ARG A 63 -15.85 -3.97 1.72
C ARG A 63 -14.80 -3.12 2.43
N TYR A 64 -13.52 -3.45 2.25
CA TYR A 64 -12.43 -2.70 2.87
C TYR A 64 -12.34 -1.28 2.31
N GLN A 65 -12.60 -1.07 1.03
CA GLN A 65 -12.69 0.28 0.44
C GLN A 65 -13.86 1.09 1.03
N ALA A 66 -15.00 0.46 1.33
CA ALA A 66 -16.11 1.12 2.03
C ALA A 66 -15.69 1.53 3.46
N TYR A 67 -14.92 0.68 4.16
CA TYR A 67 -14.36 1.03 5.47
C TYR A 67 -13.44 2.25 5.41
N GLU A 68 -12.56 2.35 4.43
CA GLU A 68 -11.68 3.52 4.23
C GLU A 68 -12.48 4.82 4.07
N ARG A 69 -13.56 4.76 3.29
CA ARG A 69 -14.43 5.92 3.04
C ARG A 69 -15.32 6.29 4.24
N SER A 70 -15.47 5.43 5.21
CA SER A 70 -16.34 5.67 6.37
C SER A 70 -15.91 6.86 7.23
N GLY A 71 -14.62 7.19 7.23
CA GLY A 71 -14.03 8.24 8.08
C GLY A 71 -13.95 7.88 9.55
N ALA A 72 -14.28 6.64 9.95
CA ALA A 72 -14.17 6.17 11.33
C ALA A 72 -12.71 5.89 11.70
N GLU A 73 -12.29 6.29 12.89
CA GLU A 73 -10.94 5.99 13.40
C GLU A 73 -10.78 4.49 13.70
N VAL A 74 -11.84 3.85 14.19
CA VAL A 74 -11.85 2.43 14.55
C VAL A 74 -13.01 1.71 13.85
N ILE A 75 -12.70 0.64 13.13
CA ILE A 75 -13.66 -0.28 12.52
C ILE A 75 -13.75 -1.54 13.38
N ALA A 76 -14.85 -1.69 14.13
CA ALA A 76 -15.11 -2.88 14.92
C ALA A 76 -15.70 -4.00 14.04
N LEU A 77 -15.07 -5.19 14.05
CA LEU A 77 -15.53 -6.37 13.32
C LEU A 77 -15.85 -7.51 14.27
N ALA A 78 -16.98 -8.16 14.07
CA ALA A 78 -17.49 -9.25 14.93
C ALA A 78 -16.87 -10.64 14.61
N HIS A 79 -15.59 -10.69 14.21
CA HIS A 79 -14.89 -11.97 14.09
C HIS A 79 -14.69 -12.59 15.48
N HIS A 80 -14.91 -13.91 15.58
CA HIS A 80 -14.89 -14.66 16.83
C HIS A 80 -13.85 -15.79 16.82
N GLN A 81 -13.75 -16.57 17.91
CA GLN A 81 -12.73 -17.62 18.09
C GLN A 81 -12.77 -18.67 16.97
N ASN A 82 -13.96 -19.12 16.55
CA ASN A 82 -14.08 -20.11 15.49
C ASN A 82 -13.60 -19.57 14.13
N ASP A 83 -13.76 -18.25 13.87
CA ASP A 83 -13.17 -17.63 12.67
C ASP A 83 -11.64 -17.65 12.68
N GLN A 84 -11.00 -17.60 13.86
CA GLN A 84 -9.55 -17.77 13.99
C GLN A 84 -9.13 -19.19 13.60
N SER A 85 -9.83 -20.21 14.10
CA SER A 85 -9.58 -21.60 13.74
C SER A 85 -9.72 -21.84 12.24
N GLU A 86 -10.81 -21.33 11.63
CA GLU A 86 -11.01 -21.39 10.17
C GLU A 86 -9.87 -20.71 9.41
N THR A 87 -9.48 -19.50 9.83
CA THR A 87 -8.44 -18.72 9.16
C THR A 87 -7.08 -19.42 9.26
N PHE A 88 -6.75 -19.97 10.42
CA PHE A 88 -5.53 -20.76 10.64
C PHE A 88 -5.51 -21.99 9.71
N MET A 89 -6.60 -22.76 9.70
CA MET A 89 -6.68 -23.97 8.88
C MET A 89 -6.62 -23.67 7.39
N LEU A 90 -7.31 -22.62 6.91
CA LEU A 90 -7.19 -22.16 5.52
C LEU A 90 -5.77 -21.77 5.15
N ALA A 91 -5.05 -21.10 6.06
CA ALA A 91 -3.66 -20.74 5.85
C ALA A 91 -2.76 -21.99 5.79
N ALA A 92 -2.95 -22.95 6.69
CA ALA A 92 -2.19 -24.20 6.74
C ALA A 92 -2.39 -25.03 5.46
N LEU A 93 -3.64 -25.22 5.02
CA LEU A 93 -3.98 -25.96 3.79
C LEU A 93 -3.42 -25.31 2.52
N ARG A 94 -3.19 -24.00 2.52
CA ARG A 94 -2.57 -23.25 1.40
C ARG A 94 -1.05 -23.16 1.48
N GLY A 95 -0.42 -23.84 2.45
CA GLY A 95 1.02 -23.73 2.66
C GLY A 95 1.47 -22.35 3.14
N GLY A 96 0.64 -21.66 3.91
CA GLY A 96 0.92 -20.32 4.42
C GLY A 96 2.12 -20.31 5.38
N GLY A 97 2.95 -19.28 5.29
CA GLY A 97 4.06 -19.05 6.23
C GLY A 97 3.58 -18.46 7.57
N LEU A 98 4.53 -18.18 8.47
CA LEU A 98 4.30 -17.71 9.83
C LEU A 98 3.22 -16.61 9.93
N ARG A 99 3.29 -15.61 9.06
CA ARG A 99 2.34 -14.48 9.06
C ARG A 99 0.91 -14.87 8.71
N ALA A 100 0.74 -15.85 7.82
CA ALA A 100 -0.58 -16.36 7.46
C ALA A 100 -1.15 -17.26 8.58
N LEU A 101 -0.31 -18.10 9.18
CA LEU A 101 -0.65 -18.97 10.30
C LEU A 101 -0.95 -18.19 11.59
N ALA A 102 -0.37 -17.00 11.75
CA ALA A 102 -0.72 -16.10 12.87
C ALA A 102 -2.16 -15.55 12.79
N ALA A 103 -2.93 -15.93 11.76
CA ALA A 103 -4.34 -15.62 11.54
C ALA A 103 -4.67 -14.12 11.70
N MET A 104 -5.73 -13.77 12.47
CA MET A 104 -6.16 -12.38 12.59
C MET A 104 -5.67 -11.78 13.91
N PRO A 105 -4.97 -10.62 13.90
CA PRO A 105 -4.68 -9.90 15.15
C PRO A 105 -5.93 -9.20 15.67
N GLN A 106 -6.00 -8.98 16.97
CA GLN A 106 -7.09 -8.25 17.60
C GLN A 106 -7.14 -6.79 17.11
N TRP A 107 -5.99 -6.16 16.96
CA TRP A 107 -5.82 -4.82 16.43
C TRP A 107 -4.97 -4.84 15.16
N ARG A 108 -5.34 -4.06 14.18
CA ARG A 108 -4.57 -3.91 12.94
C ARG A 108 -4.70 -2.49 12.39
N THR A 109 -3.57 -1.84 12.12
CA THR A 109 -3.55 -0.59 11.34
C THR A 109 -4.18 -0.79 9.96
N PHE A 110 -5.01 0.16 9.54
CA PHE A 110 -5.75 0.14 8.30
C PHE A 110 -5.79 1.55 7.70
N GLY A 111 -5.49 1.69 6.39
CA GLY A 111 -5.33 3.02 5.80
C GLY A 111 -4.23 3.85 6.47
N GLU A 112 -4.34 5.16 6.40
CA GLU A 112 -3.37 6.09 7.01
C GLU A 112 -3.64 6.32 8.50
N ASN A 113 -4.91 6.48 8.91
CA ASN A 113 -5.29 6.88 10.26
C ASN A 113 -6.40 6.01 10.87
N GLN A 114 -6.65 4.81 10.33
CA GLN A 114 -7.71 3.93 10.78
C GLN A 114 -7.15 2.66 11.42
N GLN A 115 -7.93 2.06 12.31
CA GLN A 115 -7.63 0.78 12.91
C GLN A 115 -8.81 -0.18 12.78
N ILE A 116 -8.52 -1.45 12.56
CA ILE A 116 -9.49 -2.53 12.66
C ILE A 116 -9.35 -3.16 14.04
N TRP A 117 -10.46 -3.26 14.74
CA TRP A 117 -10.58 -3.92 16.03
C TRP A 117 -11.49 -5.15 15.95
N ARG A 118 -11.10 -6.24 16.58
CA ARG A 118 -11.85 -7.49 16.65
C ARG A 118 -12.02 -7.91 18.10
N PRO A 119 -13.00 -7.32 18.80
CA PRO A 119 -13.16 -7.55 20.24
C PRO A 119 -13.52 -8.98 20.62
N LEU A 120 -14.14 -9.74 19.71
CA LEU A 120 -14.71 -11.06 19.99
C LEU A 120 -13.79 -12.24 19.62
N LEU A 121 -12.53 -12.00 19.24
CA LEU A 121 -11.62 -13.08 18.80
C LEU A 121 -11.33 -14.17 19.84
N THR A 122 -11.56 -13.90 21.09
CA THR A 122 -11.39 -14.86 22.19
C THR A 122 -12.70 -15.50 22.66
N VAL A 123 -13.83 -15.09 22.10
CA VAL A 123 -15.18 -15.55 22.45
C VAL A 123 -15.61 -16.62 21.46
N SER A 124 -16.09 -17.75 21.93
CA SER A 124 -16.60 -18.83 21.05
C SER A 124 -17.96 -18.47 20.44
N ARG A 125 -18.27 -19.09 19.29
CA ARG A 125 -19.60 -18.93 18.66
C ARG A 125 -20.72 -19.37 19.60
N ASP A 126 -20.53 -20.43 20.39
CA ASP A 126 -21.54 -20.95 21.34
C ASP A 126 -21.80 -19.96 22.46
N GLU A 127 -20.78 -19.26 22.95
CA GLU A 127 -20.94 -18.19 23.93
C GLU A 127 -21.70 -17.00 23.35
N LEU A 128 -21.42 -16.62 22.11
CA LEU A 128 -22.14 -15.55 21.41
C LEU A 128 -23.59 -15.92 21.16
N GLN A 129 -23.87 -17.17 20.77
CA GLN A 129 -25.23 -17.65 20.56
C GLN A 129 -26.01 -17.64 21.88
N ARG A 130 -25.44 -18.17 22.95
CA ARG A 130 -26.04 -18.15 24.26
C ARG A 130 -26.37 -16.75 24.74
N TYR A 131 -25.43 -15.80 24.55
CA TYR A 131 -25.66 -14.39 24.87
C TYR A 131 -26.82 -13.80 24.07
N ALA A 132 -26.87 -14.08 22.74
CA ALA A 132 -27.93 -13.60 21.90
C ALA A 132 -29.32 -14.13 22.35
N ASP A 133 -29.39 -15.40 22.67
CA ASP A 133 -30.62 -16.06 23.17
C ASP A 133 -31.06 -15.48 24.52
N GLU A 134 -30.13 -15.32 25.48
CA GLU A 134 -30.39 -14.74 26.80
C GLU A 134 -30.84 -13.27 26.76
N GLN A 135 -30.33 -12.51 25.75
CA GLN A 135 -30.71 -11.11 25.57
C GLN A 135 -31.91 -10.93 24.60
N GLY A 136 -32.43 -12.04 24.03
CA GLY A 136 -33.53 -12.01 23.07
C GLY A 136 -33.16 -11.22 21.77
N LEU A 137 -31.91 -11.29 21.35
CA LEU A 137 -31.47 -10.56 20.16
C LEU A 137 -31.94 -11.27 18.90
N SER A 138 -32.56 -10.52 18.01
CA SER A 138 -32.87 -10.99 16.65
C SER A 138 -31.64 -10.89 15.77
N TYR A 139 -31.39 -11.89 14.94
CA TYR A 139 -30.29 -11.93 13.97
C TYR A 139 -30.72 -12.57 12.66
N ILE A 140 -29.91 -12.35 11.63
CA ILE A 140 -30.13 -12.88 10.28
C ILE A 140 -29.19 -14.07 10.06
N GLU A 141 -29.71 -15.15 9.52
CA GLU A 141 -28.92 -16.26 9.00
C GLU A 141 -28.72 -16.09 7.48
N ASP A 142 -27.44 -16.02 7.06
CA ASP A 142 -27.08 -15.94 5.65
C ASP A 142 -27.12 -17.37 5.04
N PRO A 143 -28.03 -17.67 4.08
CA PRO A 143 -28.13 -18.99 3.46
C PRO A 143 -26.86 -19.45 2.78
N SER A 144 -26.01 -18.53 2.31
CA SER A 144 -24.74 -18.86 1.66
C SER A 144 -23.74 -19.55 2.59
N ASN A 145 -23.93 -19.47 3.93
CA ASN A 145 -23.11 -20.21 4.90
C ASN A 145 -23.28 -21.74 4.78
N ALA A 146 -24.37 -22.22 4.19
CA ALA A 146 -24.62 -23.66 3.98
C ALA A 146 -23.93 -24.20 2.71
N ASP A 147 -23.38 -23.35 1.83
CA ASP A 147 -22.72 -23.79 0.59
C ASP A 147 -21.30 -24.35 0.86
N ASN A 148 -21.20 -25.66 1.03
CA ASN A 148 -19.96 -26.38 1.27
C ASN A 148 -19.06 -26.51 0.02
N SER A 149 -19.44 -26.00 -1.15
CA SER A 149 -18.53 -25.87 -2.29
C SER A 149 -17.38 -24.90 -1.99
N LEU A 150 -17.61 -23.97 -1.06
CA LEU A 150 -16.60 -23.07 -0.55
C LEU A 150 -15.77 -23.74 0.56
N LEU A 151 -14.46 -23.80 0.40
CA LEU A 151 -13.55 -24.48 1.34
C LEU A 151 -13.71 -23.98 2.80
N ARG A 152 -14.02 -22.71 2.98
CA ARG A 152 -14.25 -22.14 4.33
C ARG A 152 -15.52 -22.71 4.97
N ASN A 153 -16.60 -22.79 4.20
CA ASN A 153 -17.86 -23.34 4.69
C ASN A 153 -17.73 -24.85 4.94
N TRP A 154 -17.05 -25.58 4.05
CA TRP A 154 -16.76 -27.01 4.27
C TRP A 154 -15.94 -27.23 5.57
N LEU A 155 -14.92 -26.41 5.82
CA LEU A 155 -14.18 -26.47 7.11
C LEU A 155 -15.10 -26.23 8.30
N ARG A 156 -15.96 -25.20 8.22
CA ARG A 156 -16.90 -24.81 9.28
C ARG A 156 -17.94 -25.88 9.58
N ASN A 157 -18.56 -26.42 8.52
CA ASN A 157 -19.75 -27.25 8.63
C ASN A 157 -19.44 -28.74 8.74
N GLU A 158 -18.29 -29.20 8.23
CA GLU A 158 -17.96 -30.62 8.17
C GLU A 158 -16.64 -30.96 8.89
N ALA A 159 -15.52 -30.37 8.51
CA ALA A 159 -14.22 -30.82 8.98
C ALA A 159 -13.96 -30.46 10.46
N LEU A 160 -14.17 -29.19 10.85
CA LEU A 160 -13.91 -28.74 12.21
C LEU A 160 -14.86 -29.38 13.24
N PRO A 161 -16.17 -29.59 12.98
CA PRO A 161 -17.02 -30.33 13.91
C PRO A 161 -16.49 -31.72 14.21
N LEU A 162 -16.10 -32.52 13.21
CA LEU A 162 -15.51 -33.85 13.40
C LEU A 162 -14.26 -33.82 14.29
N TRP A 163 -13.43 -32.78 14.13
CA TRP A 163 -12.23 -32.64 14.95
C TRP A 163 -12.56 -32.19 16.38
N ARG A 164 -13.55 -31.34 16.58
CA ARG A 164 -14.03 -30.92 17.92
C ARG A 164 -14.61 -32.10 18.70
N ASP A 165 -15.31 -32.99 18.05
CA ASP A 165 -15.82 -34.22 18.69
C ASP A 165 -14.67 -35.08 19.25
N ARG A 166 -13.54 -35.15 18.53
CA ARG A 166 -12.38 -35.91 18.96
C ARG A 166 -11.46 -35.13 19.91
N VAL A 167 -11.37 -33.81 19.75
CA VAL A 167 -10.55 -32.90 20.53
C VAL A 167 -11.42 -31.73 21.00
N PRO A 168 -12.15 -31.86 22.10
CA PRO A 168 -13.10 -30.84 22.57
C PRO A 168 -12.48 -29.45 22.83
N GLN A 169 -11.17 -29.40 23.08
CA GLN A 169 -10.43 -28.13 23.29
C GLN A 169 -9.74 -27.61 22.04
N LEU A 170 -10.10 -28.09 20.84
CA LEU A 170 -9.44 -27.75 19.59
C LEU A 170 -9.30 -26.23 19.39
N ASP A 171 -10.40 -25.49 19.50
CA ASP A 171 -10.39 -24.04 19.26
C ASP A 171 -9.53 -23.28 20.27
N GLN A 172 -9.50 -23.72 21.52
CA GLN A 172 -8.66 -23.14 22.57
C GLN A 172 -7.17 -23.41 22.29
N GLN A 173 -6.83 -24.65 21.89
CA GLN A 173 -5.46 -25.03 21.56
C GLN A 173 -4.97 -24.30 20.30
N LEU A 174 -5.80 -24.17 19.26
CA LEU A 174 -5.50 -23.37 18.07
C LEU A 174 -5.31 -21.91 18.42
N SER A 175 -6.19 -21.34 19.26
CA SER A 175 -6.07 -19.94 19.70
C SER A 175 -4.77 -19.68 20.45
N ALA A 176 -4.37 -20.59 21.35
CA ALA A 176 -3.09 -20.49 22.07
C ALA A 176 -1.90 -20.57 21.11
N GLY A 177 -1.94 -21.49 20.13
CA GLY A 177 -0.93 -21.59 19.10
C GLY A 177 -0.83 -20.33 18.23
N ILE A 178 -1.97 -19.76 17.83
CA ILE A 178 -2.04 -18.51 17.07
C ILE A 178 -1.42 -17.35 17.86
N GLN A 179 -1.73 -17.23 19.17
CA GLN A 179 -1.14 -16.18 20.02
C GLN A 179 0.38 -16.31 20.11
N LEU A 180 0.91 -17.53 20.24
CA LEU A 180 2.35 -17.77 20.25
C LEU A 180 2.98 -17.35 18.89
N LEU A 181 2.35 -17.72 17.77
CA LEU A 181 2.81 -17.31 16.45
C LEU A 181 2.78 -15.79 16.28
N GLN A 182 1.79 -15.09 16.83
CA GLN A 182 1.72 -13.62 16.81
C GLN A 182 2.85 -12.99 17.62
N GLN A 183 3.20 -13.55 18.78
CA GLN A 183 4.36 -13.08 19.57
C GLN A 183 5.68 -13.27 18.83
N GLN A 184 5.88 -14.45 18.22
CA GLN A 184 7.08 -14.71 17.39
C GLN A 184 7.14 -13.77 16.19
N LEU A 185 6.00 -13.46 15.58
CA LEU A 185 5.92 -12.54 14.47
C LEU A 185 6.28 -11.11 14.87
N ALA A 186 5.89 -10.66 16.07
CA ALA A 186 6.27 -9.35 16.60
C ALA A 186 7.80 -9.22 16.73
N VAL A 187 8.46 -10.23 17.31
CA VAL A 187 9.93 -10.28 17.40
C VAL A 187 10.58 -10.23 16.00
N LEU A 188 10.03 -10.99 15.05
CA LEU A 188 10.51 -10.98 13.67
C LEU A 188 10.36 -9.61 13.00
N ASP A 189 9.26 -8.89 13.28
CA ASP A 189 9.03 -7.55 12.76
C ASP A 189 9.97 -6.51 13.40
N GLU A 190 10.28 -6.61 14.69
CA GLU A 190 11.29 -5.77 15.36
C GLU A 190 12.68 -5.97 14.74
N VAL A 191 13.10 -7.21 14.54
CA VAL A 191 14.37 -7.52 13.87
C VAL A 191 14.39 -6.98 12.43
N ALA A 192 13.27 -7.12 11.71
CA ALA A 192 13.18 -6.63 10.34
C ALA A 192 13.27 -5.10 10.27
N GLU A 193 12.66 -4.39 11.21
CA GLU A 193 12.72 -2.93 11.30
C GLU A 193 14.14 -2.44 11.62
N ALA A 194 14.82 -3.07 12.57
CA ALA A 194 16.21 -2.75 12.92
C ALA A 194 17.17 -2.96 11.73
N ASP A 195 17.04 -4.10 11.05
CA ASP A 195 17.81 -4.37 9.83
C ASP A 195 17.47 -3.36 8.71
N ALA A 196 16.19 -2.97 8.54
CA ALA A 196 15.77 -2.00 7.54
C ALA A 196 16.34 -0.60 7.81
N ALA A 197 16.35 -0.15 9.06
CA ALA A 197 16.97 1.12 9.45
C ALA A 197 18.45 1.17 9.08
N TRP A 198 19.18 0.08 9.32
CA TRP A 198 20.58 -0.05 8.93
C TRP A 198 20.77 -0.11 7.40
N LEU A 199 19.90 -0.84 6.68
CA LEU A 199 19.96 -0.92 5.22
C LEU A 199 19.68 0.43 4.53
N GLU A 200 18.91 1.30 5.17
CA GLU A 200 18.45 2.58 4.62
C GLU A 200 19.16 3.80 5.25
N GLU A 201 20.21 3.61 6.05
CA GLU A 201 20.96 4.69 6.71
C GLU A 201 21.43 5.79 5.74
N ALA A 202 21.72 5.44 4.48
CA ALA A 202 22.09 6.38 3.43
C ALA A 202 20.89 7.05 2.73
N GLY A 203 19.65 6.89 3.26
CA GLY A 203 18.42 7.41 2.68
C GLY A 203 17.83 6.56 1.53
N TYR A 204 18.42 5.40 1.26
CA TYR A 204 17.94 4.44 0.25
C TYR A 204 18.27 3.01 0.68
N PHE A 205 17.50 2.03 0.19
CA PHE A 205 17.78 0.61 0.43
C PHE A 205 19.07 0.18 -0.28
N ASP A 206 20.11 -0.15 0.50
CA ASP A 206 21.43 -0.54 0.00
C ASP A 206 21.51 -2.05 -0.27
N CYS A 207 21.52 -2.43 -1.53
CA CYS A 207 21.69 -3.84 -1.94
C CYS A 207 23.08 -4.42 -1.59
N GLY A 208 24.10 -3.59 -1.43
CA GLY A 208 25.43 -4.04 -0.99
C GLY A 208 25.37 -4.55 0.45
N ARG A 209 24.82 -3.74 1.36
CA ARG A 209 24.56 -4.15 2.75
C ARG A 209 23.60 -5.35 2.82
N TRP A 210 22.52 -5.33 2.03
CA TRP A 210 21.57 -6.44 1.99
C TRP A 210 22.20 -7.78 1.63
N ARG A 211 23.17 -7.81 0.69
CA ARG A 211 23.89 -9.03 0.32
C ARG A 211 24.72 -9.62 1.47
N THR A 212 25.09 -8.84 2.48
CA THR A 212 25.83 -9.32 3.65
C THR A 212 24.95 -10.01 4.69
N LEU A 213 23.65 -9.85 4.60
CA LEU A 213 22.69 -10.52 5.48
C LEU A 213 22.62 -12.02 5.19
N SER A 214 22.21 -12.81 6.20
CA SER A 214 21.89 -14.22 5.98
C SER A 214 20.74 -14.40 4.96
N PRO A 215 20.67 -15.51 4.23
CA PRO A 215 19.61 -15.74 3.23
C PRO A 215 18.18 -15.59 3.79
N ALA A 216 17.96 -15.95 5.06
CA ALA A 216 16.67 -15.78 5.73
C ALA A 216 16.33 -14.31 5.94
N LYS A 217 17.28 -13.51 6.47
CA LYS A 217 17.13 -12.07 6.66
C LYS A 217 16.96 -11.35 5.32
N GLN A 218 17.67 -11.75 4.27
CA GLN A 218 17.49 -11.21 2.92
C GLN A 218 16.05 -11.32 2.44
N LYS A 219 15.43 -12.52 2.56
CA LYS A 219 14.01 -12.74 2.20
C LYS A 219 13.10 -11.91 3.08
N GLN A 220 13.34 -11.87 4.38
CA GLN A 220 12.54 -11.11 5.34
C GLN A 220 12.55 -9.63 5.00
N GLN A 221 13.69 -9.06 4.61
CA GLN A 221 13.80 -7.66 4.21
C GLN A 221 13.01 -7.34 2.93
N LEU A 222 12.96 -8.26 1.97
CA LEU A 222 12.13 -8.09 0.77
C LEU A 222 10.63 -8.11 1.11
N TYR A 223 10.18 -9.01 1.98
CA TYR A 223 8.80 -9.00 2.49
C TYR A 223 8.51 -7.72 3.27
N HIS A 224 9.43 -7.29 4.13
CA HIS A 224 9.29 -6.09 4.94
C HIS A 224 9.18 -4.83 4.07
N LEU A 225 10.06 -4.67 3.06
CA LEU A 225 10.04 -3.57 2.12
C LEU A 225 8.72 -3.51 1.33
N ALA A 226 8.27 -4.64 0.77
CA ALA A 226 7.01 -4.71 0.02
C ALA A 226 5.81 -4.28 0.89
N ARG A 227 5.76 -4.73 2.15
CA ARG A 227 4.70 -4.39 3.10
C ARG A 227 4.74 -2.91 3.50
N ARG A 228 5.91 -2.39 3.90
CA ARG A 228 6.10 -1.02 4.34
C ARG A 228 5.77 0.00 3.23
N LYS A 229 6.03 -0.38 1.98
CA LYS A 229 5.70 0.43 0.79
C LYS A 229 4.31 0.16 0.23
N HIS A 230 3.46 -0.61 0.94
CA HIS A 230 2.10 -0.95 0.54
C HIS A 230 1.98 -1.59 -0.86
N LEU A 231 2.98 -2.39 -1.27
CA LEU A 231 3.02 -3.04 -2.58
C LEU A 231 2.31 -4.40 -2.61
N GLY A 232 1.60 -4.76 -1.55
CA GLY A 232 0.95 -6.04 -1.39
C GLY A 232 1.87 -7.13 -0.84
N VAL A 233 1.37 -8.35 -0.72
CA VAL A 233 2.10 -9.49 -0.17
C VAL A 233 2.62 -10.37 -1.31
N PRO A 234 3.94 -10.44 -1.55
CA PRO A 234 4.52 -11.31 -2.57
C PRO A 234 4.43 -12.78 -2.18
N SER A 235 4.39 -13.68 -3.18
CA SER A 235 4.52 -15.13 -2.97
C SER A 235 5.96 -15.51 -2.58
N ALA A 236 6.09 -16.64 -1.88
CA ALA A 236 7.42 -17.15 -1.47
C ALA A 236 8.32 -17.43 -2.69
N VAL A 237 7.75 -17.92 -3.78
CA VAL A 237 8.48 -18.16 -5.04
C VAL A 237 8.99 -16.85 -5.63
N SER A 238 8.13 -15.83 -5.73
CA SER A 238 8.50 -14.50 -6.25
C SER A 238 9.62 -13.85 -5.44
N VAL A 239 9.57 -13.97 -4.09
CA VAL A 239 10.67 -13.48 -3.22
C VAL A 239 11.96 -14.22 -3.45
N ALA A 240 11.91 -15.56 -3.57
CA ALA A 240 13.12 -16.36 -3.80
C ALA A 240 13.76 -16.06 -5.16
N ASP A 241 12.94 -15.84 -6.19
CA ASP A 241 13.42 -15.48 -7.53
C ASP A 241 14.07 -14.10 -7.52
N PHE A 242 13.44 -13.10 -6.93
CA PHE A 242 14.01 -11.76 -6.86
C PHE A 242 15.25 -11.71 -5.97
N GLN A 243 15.30 -12.47 -4.86
CA GLN A 243 16.50 -12.64 -4.05
C GLN A 243 17.68 -13.14 -4.91
N ARG A 244 17.46 -14.16 -5.75
CA ARG A 244 18.48 -14.70 -6.65
C ARG A 244 18.97 -13.66 -7.65
N VAL A 245 18.06 -12.89 -8.24
CA VAL A 245 18.39 -11.78 -9.14
C VAL A 245 19.27 -10.75 -8.43
N LEU A 246 18.88 -10.31 -7.24
CA LEU A 246 19.60 -9.27 -6.48
C LEU A 246 21.02 -9.71 -6.04
N GLN A 247 21.23 -11.01 -5.83
CA GLN A 247 22.56 -11.51 -5.49
C GLN A 247 23.58 -11.36 -6.63
N HIS A 248 23.11 -11.46 -7.88
CA HIS A 248 24.00 -11.54 -9.05
C HIS A 248 23.91 -10.33 -10.00
N ILE A 249 22.96 -9.42 -9.79
CA ILE A 249 22.77 -8.26 -10.67
C ILE A 249 23.98 -7.32 -10.60
N SER A 250 24.47 -6.91 -11.78
CA SER A 250 25.50 -5.88 -11.89
C SER A 250 24.90 -4.48 -11.64
N PRO A 251 25.66 -3.56 -11.03
CA PRO A 251 25.14 -2.21 -10.70
C PRO A 251 24.53 -1.44 -11.88
N GLY A 252 25.11 -1.58 -13.08
CA GLY A 252 24.63 -0.92 -14.30
C GLY A 252 23.38 -1.52 -14.93
N THR A 253 22.97 -2.72 -14.50
CA THR A 253 21.80 -3.43 -15.00
C THR A 253 20.58 -3.10 -14.16
N GLN A 254 19.40 -2.96 -14.80
CA GLN A 254 18.13 -2.83 -14.10
C GLN A 254 17.44 -4.19 -13.99
N ALA A 255 16.89 -4.51 -12.82
CA ALA A 255 15.91 -5.58 -12.65
C ALA A 255 14.59 -5.03 -12.15
N GLU A 256 13.51 -5.74 -12.46
CA GLU A 256 12.15 -5.40 -12.06
C GLU A 256 11.53 -6.55 -11.28
N TRP A 257 10.85 -6.23 -10.20
CA TRP A 257 10.04 -7.17 -9.43
C TRP A 257 8.58 -6.71 -9.42
N GLN A 258 7.72 -7.45 -10.11
CA GLN A 258 6.29 -7.18 -10.13
C GLN A 258 5.65 -7.66 -8.83
N LEU A 259 4.87 -6.80 -8.20
CA LEU A 259 4.16 -7.02 -6.95
C LEU A 259 2.65 -6.75 -7.14
N PRO A 260 1.77 -7.22 -6.24
CA PRO A 260 0.33 -7.08 -6.39
C PRO A 260 -0.20 -5.65 -6.52
N ALA A 261 0.50 -4.65 -5.95
CA ALA A 261 0.07 -3.24 -5.94
C ALA A 261 1.19 -2.29 -6.41
N GLY A 262 2.15 -2.78 -7.18
CA GLY A 262 3.23 -1.95 -7.73
C GLY A 262 4.46 -2.75 -8.12
N LYS A 263 5.60 -2.07 -8.17
CA LYS A 263 6.87 -2.64 -8.63
C LYS A 263 8.03 -2.22 -7.74
N ILE A 264 9.03 -3.08 -7.65
CA ILE A 264 10.35 -2.71 -7.13
C ILE A 264 11.37 -2.83 -8.25
N TYR A 265 12.12 -1.77 -8.49
CA TYR A 265 13.24 -1.76 -9.42
C TYR A 265 14.56 -1.80 -8.66
N ALA A 266 15.49 -2.64 -9.13
CA ALA A 266 16.87 -2.63 -8.66
C ALA A 266 17.75 -1.93 -9.71
N TYR A 267 18.54 -0.95 -9.29
CA TYR A 267 19.50 -0.26 -10.15
C TYR A 267 20.57 0.42 -9.31
N GLN A 268 21.85 0.35 -9.71
CA GLN A 268 22.99 0.96 -9.01
C GLN A 268 23.07 0.61 -7.51
N ASN A 269 22.86 -0.68 -7.18
CA ASN A 269 22.79 -1.20 -5.82
C ASN A 269 21.70 -0.57 -4.92
N ARG A 270 20.66 0.00 -5.52
CA ARG A 270 19.51 0.61 -4.82
C ARG A 270 18.21 -0.07 -5.24
N LEU A 271 17.24 -0.12 -4.32
CA LEU A 271 15.87 -0.51 -4.65
C LEU A 271 14.96 0.73 -4.68
N PHE A 272 14.10 0.76 -5.68
CA PHE A 272 13.08 1.80 -5.89
C PHE A 272 11.72 1.13 -5.83
N ALA A 273 11.00 1.35 -4.76
CA ALA A 273 9.67 0.80 -4.52
C ALA A 273 8.62 1.81 -4.99
N LEU A 274 7.86 1.47 -6.02
CA LEU A 274 6.88 2.34 -6.66
C LEU A 274 5.51 1.66 -6.71
N ARG A 275 4.47 2.37 -6.31
CA ARG A 275 3.08 1.95 -6.47
C ARG A 275 2.72 1.93 -7.96
N GLU A 276 1.66 1.18 -8.33
CA GLU A 276 1.23 1.07 -9.73
C GLU A 276 0.82 2.43 -10.32
N ASP A 277 0.28 3.29 -9.47
CA ASP A 277 -0.21 4.63 -9.82
C ASP A 277 0.83 5.76 -9.67
N TRP A 278 2.10 5.45 -9.43
CA TRP A 278 3.14 6.47 -9.14
C TRP A 278 3.29 7.54 -10.24
N LEU A 279 2.92 7.22 -11.51
CA LEU A 279 2.90 8.18 -12.61
C LEU A 279 1.62 9.04 -12.64
N ALA A 280 0.58 8.67 -11.91
CA ALA A 280 -0.68 9.42 -11.89
C ALA A 280 -0.50 10.83 -11.28
N ASP A 281 0.42 10.95 -10.32
CA ASP A 281 0.75 12.22 -9.67
C ASP A 281 1.71 13.08 -10.52
N CYS A 282 2.22 12.53 -11.62
CA CYS A 282 3.11 13.23 -12.53
C CYS A 282 2.28 14.00 -13.56
N PHE A 283 1.74 15.16 -13.19
CA PHE A 283 0.84 15.97 -14.03
C PHE A 283 1.44 16.29 -15.41
N TRP A 284 2.75 16.46 -15.53
CA TRP A 284 3.45 16.73 -16.80
C TRP A 284 3.41 15.57 -17.82
N LEU A 285 2.90 14.40 -17.41
CA LEU A 285 2.72 13.24 -18.30
C LEU A 285 1.33 13.20 -18.95
N ASN A 286 0.40 14.06 -18.53
CA ASN A 286 -1.01 14.02 -18.96
C ASN A 286 -1.45 15.35 -19.58
N PRO A 287 -0.95 15.72 -20.77
CA PRO A 287 -1.21 17.03 -21.40
C PRO A 287 -2.69 17.34 -21.62
N GLN A 288 -3.56 16.33 -21.72
CA GLN A 288 -5.01 16.50 -21.90
C GLN A 288 -5.75 16.95 -20.63
N LYS A 289 -5.13 16.80 -19.45
CA LYS A 289 -5.68 17.26 -18.17
C LYS A 289 -5.15 18.62 -17.72
N MET A 290 -4.20 19.17 -18.50
CA MET A 290 -3.54 20.42 -18.15
C MET A 290 -4.25 21.58 -18.84
N THR A 291 -4.85 22.46 -18.06
CA THR A 291 -5.14 23.83 -18.55
C THR A 291 -3.80 24.57 -18.68
N GLY A 292 -3.73 25.61 -19.53
CA GLY A 292 -2.45 26.34 -19.76
C GLY A 292 -1.82 26.93 -18.48
N GLU A 293 -2.58 27.09 -17.42
CA GLU A 293 -2.14 27.56 -16.09
C GLU A 293 -1.54 26.44 -15.25
N ASP A 294 -2.02 25.21 -15.35
CA ASP A 294 -1.54 24.05 -14.59
C ASP A 294 -0.14 23.57 -15.05
N ALA A 295 0.31 24.00 -16.22
CA ALA A 295 1.62 23.66 -16.78
C ALA A 295 2.75 24.58 -16.27
N CYS A 296 2.40 25.67 -15.61
CA CYS A 296 3.37 26.67 -15.15
C CYS A 296 4.07 26.23 -13.87
N LEU A 297 5.42 26.27 -13.88
CA LEU A 297 6.24 25.87 -12.74
C LEU A 297 5.91 26.63 -11.45
N LYS A 298 5.58 27.92 -11.54
CA LYS A 298 5.31 28.78 -10.37
C LYS A 298 3.97 28.44 -9.67
N GLU A 299 2.98 27.92 -10.42
CA GLU A 299 1.67 27.56 -9.92
C GLU A 299 1.58 26.09 -9.47
N THR A 300 2.38 25.21 -10.05
CA THR A 300 2.43 23.77 -9.73
C THR A 300 3.24 23.42 -8.47
N VAL A 301 3.89 24.37 -7.83
CA VAL A 301 4.61 24.17 -6.55
C VAL A 301 3.69 23.61 -5.44
N ALA A 302 2.38 23.76 -5.60
CA ALA A 302 1.37 23.27 -4.64
C ALA A 302 0.86 21.85 -4.91
N THR A 303 1.21 21.19 -6.03
CA THR A 303 0.61 19.91 -6.47
C THR A 303 1.42 18.65 -6.17
N GLY A 304 2.49 18.72 -5.39
CA GLY A 304 3.05 17.56 -4.67
C GLY A 304 4.13 16.75 -5.38
N SER A 305 4.32 16.83 -6.71
CA SER A 305 5.31 15.99 -7.43
C SER A 305 6.61 16.70 -7.78
N ILE A 306 6.56 18.02 -7.99
CA ILE A 306 7.73 18.89 -8.18
C ILE A 306 7.62 20.06 -7.23
N LYS A 307 8.74 20.37 -6.54
CA LYS A 307 8.89 21.54 -5.70
C LYS A 307 10.02 22.42 -6.19
N LEU A 308 9.87 23.73 -6.02
CA LEU A 308 10.97 24.68 -6.17
C LEU A 308 11.70 24.78 -4.84
N CYS A 309 12.95 24.35 -4.82
CA CYS A 309 13.81 24.46 -3.65
C CYS A 309 14.89 25.53 -3.88
N TRP A 310 15.13 26.37 -2.86
CA TRP A 310 16.22 27.31 -2.91
C TRP A 310 17.56 26.57 -2.93
N HIS A 311 18.40 26.87 -3.91
CA HIS A 311 19.67 26.19 -4.11
C HIS A 311 20.78 27.18 -4.44
N LYS A 312 22.05 26.78 -4.24
CA LYS A 312 23.23 27.61 -4.55
C LYS A 312 23.26 28.07 -5.99
N LEU A 313 22.77 27.24 -6.92
CA LEU A 313 22.62 27.53 -8.33
C LEU A 313 21.22 27.09 -8.76
N GLY A 314 20.41 28.00 -9.24
CA GLY A 314 19.01 27.72 -9.62
C GLY A 314 18.52 28.70 -10.68
N LEU A 315 17.27 28.51 -11.12
CA LEU A 315 16.58 29.41 -12.03
C LEU A 315 16.42 30.80 -11.40
N ARG A 316 16.65 31.84 -12.19
CA ARG A 316 16.37 33.21 -11.79
C ARG A 316 14.87 33.46 -11.66
N GLU A 317 14.50 34.44 -10.86
CA GLU A 317 13.09 34.79 -10.59
C GLU A 317 12.39 35.36 -11.85
N ASP A 318 13.09 36.18 -12.64
CA ASP A 318 12.59 36.72 -13.90
C ASP A 318 12.26 35.62 -14.94
N VAL A 319 12.96 34.48 -14.90
CA VAL A 319 12.66 33.30 -15.72
C VAL A 319 11.37 32.61 -15.24
N LEU A 320 11.15 32.52 -13.94
CA LEU A 320 9.92 31.94 -13.39
C LEU A 320 8.68 32.85 -13.66
N GLU A 321 8.86 34.15 -13.71
CA GLU A 321 7.81 35.13 -14.06
C GLU A 321 7.32 34.97 -15.51
N GLN A 322 8.17 34.46 -16.42
CA GLN A 322 7.83 34.14 -17.80
C GLN A 322 6.97 32.87 -17.93
N LYS A 323 6.57 32.26 -16.82
CA LYS A 323 5.74 31.04 -16.75
C LYS A 323 6.32 29.89 -17.59
N PRO A 324 7.54 29.40 -17.31
CA PRO A 324 8.11 28.27 -18.04
C PRO A 324 7.28 27.01 -17.84
N VAL A 325 7.24 26.15 -18.86
CA VAL A 325 6.41 24.95 -18.89
C VAL A 325 7.21 23.73 -18.43
N ILE A 326 6.55 22.85 -17.66
CA ILE A 326 7.06 21.53 -17.28
C ILE A 326 6.50 20.48 -18.24
N ARG A 327 7.37 19.61 -18.73
CA ARG A 327 6.97 18.42 -19.48
C ARG A 327 7.95 17.27 -19.32
N ALA A 328 7.58 16.08 -19.75
CA ALA A 328 8.52 14.97 -19.83
C ALA A 328 9.62 15.23 -20.86
N VAL A 329 10.81 14.67 -20.60
CA VAL A 329 11.94 14.71 -21.53
C VAL A 329 11.59 14.02 -22.85
N THR A 330 11.99 14.64 -23.95
CA THR A 330 11.91 14.07 -25.31
C THR A 330 13.27 13.56 -25.80
N THR A 331 13.29 12.92 -26.98
CA THR A 331 14.54 12.48 -27.65
C THR A 331 15.44 13.63 -28.09
N ASP A 332 14.82 14.78 -28.33
CA ASP A 332 15.47 15.92 -29.01
C ASP A 332 15.91 16.99 -28.03
N ASP A 333 15.56 16.84 -26.74
CA ASP A 333 15.94 17.82 -25.74
C ASP A 333 17.44 17.92 -25.56
N ILE A 334 17.91 19.16 -25.69
CA ILE A 334 19.29 19.58 -25.52
C ILE A 334 19.32 20.63 -24.40
N ILE A 335 20.24 20.48 -23.45
CA ILE A 335 20.49 21.45 -22.39
C ILE A 335 21.87 22.09 -22.56
N GLU A 336 21.93 23.40 -22.29
CA GLU A 336 23.18 24.14 -22.25
C GLU A 336 23.94 23.80 -20.95
N LEU A 337 25.23 23.51 -21.08
CA LEU A 337 26.18 23.32 -19.98
C LEU A 337 27.16 24.48 -19.95
N THR A 338 28.00 24.56 -18.90
CA THR A 338 29.09 25.54 -18.80
C THR A 338 30.03 25.51 -20.01
N ALA A 339 30.19 24.33 -20.60
CA ALA A 339 30.99 24.19 -21.86
C ALA A 339 30.14 23.39 -22.87
N GLY A 340 29.43 24.14 -23.73
CA GLY A 340 28.67 23.57 -24.85
C GLY A 340 27.28 23.04 -24.47
N HIS A 341 26.78 22.12 -25.29
CA HIS A 341 25.44 21.59 -25.21
C HIS A 341 25.46 20.05 -25.09
N LYS A 342 24.47 19.46 -24.41
CA LYS A 342 24.35 18.01 -24.27
C LYS A 342 22.92 17.57 -24.42
N LYS A 343 22.70 16.40 -25.04
CA LYS A 343 21.38 15.74 -25.04
C LYS A 343 20.97 15.39 -23.62
N VAL A 344 19.77 15.76 -23.19
CA VAL A 344 19.26 15.55 -21.83
C VAL A 344 19.26 14.06 -21.46
N ARG A 345 18.85 13.17 -22.39
CA ARG A 345 18.88 11.72 -22.14
C ARG A 345 20.29 11.19 -21.79
N LYS A 346 21.34 11.75 -22.42
CA LYS A 346 22.72 11.38 -22.10
C LYS A 346 23.13 11.92 -20.74
N LEU A 347 22.71 13.14 -20.38
CA LEU A 347 22.92 13.71 -19.06
C LEU A 347 22.26 12.85 -17.96
N LEU A 348 20.99 12.45 -18.14
CA LEU A 348 20.29 11.56 -17.22
C LEU A 348 21.02 10.22 -17.01
N GLN A 349 21.59 9.68 -18.09
CA GLN A 349 22.38 8.42 -18.03
C GLN A 349 23.67 8.60 -17.24
N GLU A 350 24.42 9.67 -17.49
CA GLU A 350 25.66 10.00 -16.77
C GLU A 350 25.41 10.26 -15.27
N CYS A 351 24.29 10.89 -14.94
CA CYS A 351 23.82 11.10 -13.57
C CYS A 351 23.24 9.83 -12.95
N LYS A 352 23.31 8.69 -13.63
CA LYS A 352 22.85 7.38 -13.14
C LYS A 352 21.36 7.35 -12.77
N ILE A 353 20.54 8.19 -13.39
CA ILE A 353 19.09 8.12 -13.22
C ILE A 353 18.60 6.74 -13.70
N PRO A 354 17.72 6.07 -12.93
CA PRO A 354 17.24 4.74 -13.31
C PRO A 354 16.56 4.72 -14.68
N PRO A 355 16.83 3.70 -15.53
CA PRO A 355 16.27 3.63 -16.88
C PRO A 355 14.74 3.74 -16.93
N PHE A 356 14.02 3.15 -15.95
CA PHE A 356 12.56 3.22 -15.88
C PHE A 356 12.02 4.65 -15.63
N ALA A 357 12.81 5.52 -14.96
CA ALA A 357 12.40 6.88 -14.64
C ALA A 357 12.73 7.89 -15.75
N ARG A 358 13.76 7.62 -16.57
CA ARG A 358 14.25 8.56 -17.58
C ARG A 358 13.18 9.04 -18.57
N PRO A 359 12.29 8.17 -19.13
CA PRO A 359 11.27 8.62 -20.07
C PRO A 359 10.26 9.61 -19.48
N HIS A 360 10.11 9.58 -18.16
CA HIS A 360 9.13 10.36 -17.40
C HIS A 360 9.77 11.56 -16.68
N TRP A 361 11.09 11.76 -16.86
CA TRP A 361 11.83 12.78 -16.11
C TRP A 361 11.39 14.18 -16.51
N PRO A 362 11.04 15.05 -15.53
CA PRO A 362 10.59 16.39 -15.84
C PRO A 362 11.74 17.30 -16.28
N VAL A 363 11.47 18.02 -17.36
CA VAL A 363 12.29 19.12 -17.84
C VAL A 363 11.47 20.40 -17.86
N ILE A 364 12.16 21.52 -17.65
CA ILE A 364 11.57 22.84 -17.74
C ILE A 364 12.00 23.46 -19.06
N VAL A 365 11.03 24.00 -19.79
CA VAL A 365 11.26 24.63 -21.11
C VAL A 365 10.77 26.07 -21.12
N ASP A 366 11.46 26.91 -21.90
CA ASP A 366 11.08 28.30 -22.16
C ASP A 366 9.89 28.40 -23.14
N VAL A 367 9.47 29.61 -23.44
CA VAL A 367 8.40 29.92 -24.40
C VAL A 367 8.67 29.43 -25.83
N ASN A 368 9.94 29.17 -26.16
CA ASN A 368 10.38 28.62 -27.43
C ASN A 368 10.57 27.10 -27.40
N ASN A 369 10.09 26.43 -26.33
CA ASN A 369 10.25 24.99 -26.07
C ASN A 369 11.72 24.53 -25.95
N ARG A 370 12.65 25.41 -25.57
CA ARG A 370 14.05 25.06 -25.30
C ARG A 370 14.20 24.62 -23.87
N CYS A 371 14.92 23.52 -23.64
CA CYS A 371 15.16 22.99 -22.31
C CYS A 371 16.10 23.92 -21.52
N ILE A 372 15.60 24.53 -20.46
CA ILE A 372 16.33 25.46 -19.60
C ILE A 372 16.72 24.86 -18.24
N ALA A 373 16.01 23.79 -17.79
CA ALA A 373 16.40 23.02 -16.60
C ALA A 373 15.98 21.55 -16.70
N VAL A 374 16.75 20.70 -16.06
CA VAL A 374 16.45 19.28 -15.84
C VAL A 374 16.29 19.10 -14.32
N ALA A 375 15.10 18.74 -13.87
CA ALA A 375 14.80 18.64 -12.45
C ALA A 375 15.83 17.81 -11.68
N ASN A 376 16.19 18.22 -10.48
CA ASN A 376 17.21 17.64 -9.59
C ASN A 376 18.67 17.75 -10.10
N ILE A 377 18.90 18.05 -11.39
CA ILE A 377 20.18 17.78 -12.02
C ILE A 377 20.90 19.04 -12.47
N TRP A 378 20.24 19.89 -13.27
CA TRP A 378 20.92 20.98 -13.95
C TRP A 378 20.01 22.13 -14.32
N VAL A 379 20.56 23.33 -14.25
CA VAL A 379 19.94 24.55 -14.79
C VAL A 379 20.91 25.16 -15.83
N SER A 380 20.37 25.56 -16.98
CA SER A 380 21.15 26.21 -18.05
C SER A 380 21.82 27.48 -17.53
N PRO A 381 23.12 27.67 -17.75
CA PRO A 381 23.87 28.86 -17.28
C PRO A 381 23.26 30.18 -17.72
N SER A 382 22.66 30.24 -18.92
CA SER A 382 21.98 31.43 -19.43
C SER A 382 20.73 31.82 -18.63
N HIS A 383 20.14 30.89 -17.88
CA HIS A 383 18.92 31.06 -17.07
C HIS A 383 19.15 30.93 -15.56
N ALA A 384 20.39 30.64 -15.16
CA ALA A 384 20.76 30.40 -13.77
C ALA A 384 21.26 31.68 -13.07
N CYS A 385 21.16 31.67 -11.73
CA CYS A 385 21.85 32.62 -10.85
C CYS A 385 22.39 31.92 -9.59
N LEU A 386 23.33 32.56 -8.93
CA LEU A 386 23.73 32.18 -7.59
C LEU A 386 22.59 32.52 -6.61
N GLY A 387 22.14 31.52 -5.84
CA GLY A 387 20.95 31.66 -5.02
C GLY A 387 19.70 31.76 -5.87
N GLY A 388 19.26 30.65 -6.43
CA GLY A 388 18.07 30.56 -7.28
C GLY A 388 17.22 29.33 -7.00
N TRP A 389 16.23 29.09 -7.82
CA TRP A 389 15.24 28.05 -7.61
C TRP A 389 15.54 26.79 -8.43
N LEU A 390 15.82 25.65 -7.76
CA LEU A 390 15.99 24.36 -8.43
C LEU A 390 14.65 23.61 -8.41
N PRO A 391 14.15 23.17 -9.58
CA PRO A 391 13.02 22.27 -9.63
C PRO A 391 13.43 20.88 -9.16
N VAL A 392 12.77 20.38 -8.11
CA VAL A 392 13.05 19.09 -7.47
C VAL A 392 11.90 18.13 -7.71
N PHE A 393 12.18 17.01 -8.35
CA PHE A 393 11.27 15.88 -8.48
C PHE A 393 11.37 15.05 -7.19
N GLU A 394 10.39 15.17 -6.29
CA GLU A 394 10.48 14.69 -4.92
C GLU A 394 10.66 13.18 -4.79
N GLN A 395 10.01 12.39 -5.63
CA GLN A 395 10.16 10.92 -5.65
C GLN A 395 11.61 10.47 -5.91
N PHE A 396 12.42 11.35 -6.46
CA PHE A 396 13.82 11.10 -6.83
C PHE A 396 14.77 12.14 -6.23
N ASN A 397 14.47 12.68 -5.05
CA ASN A 397 15.29 13.67 -4.34
C ASN A 397 16.73 13.21 -4.08
N LEU A 398 16.97 11.89 -4.00
CA LEU A 398 18.32 11.29 -3.86
C LEU A 398 19.27 11.59 -5.04
N PHE A 399 18.73 12.10 -6.16
CA PHE A 399 19.49 12.47 -7.35
C PHE A 399 19.71 13.97 -7.48
N ILE A 400 19.51 14.75 -6.44
CA ILE A 400 19.90 16.18 -6.44
C ILE A 400 21.42 16.23 -6.50
N LEU A 401 21.94 16.74 -7.62
CA LEU A 401 23.38 16.91 -7.78
C LEU A 401 23.81 18.24 -7.18
N GLU A 402 24.79 18.19 -6.27
CA GLU A 402 25.50 19.41 -5.89
C GLU A 402 26.26 19.93 -7.13
N PRO A 403 26.21 21.22 -7.43
CA PRO A 403 27.03 21.80 -8.48
C PRO A 403 28.51 21.61 -8.13
N LYS A 404 29.26 21.01 -9.04
CA LYS A 404 30.72 20.89 -8.97
C LYS A 404 31.38 22.23 -9.21
#